data_96416ecd45436cce5bcf18d0c5d35a5a
#
_entry.id   96416ecd45436cce5bcf18d0c5d35a5a
#
_cell.length_a   1.000
_cell.length_b   1.000
_cell.length_c   1.000
_cell.angle_alpha   90.00
_cell.angle_beta   90.00
_cell.angle_gamma   90.00
#
_symmetry.space_group_name_H-M   'P 1'
#
loop_
_entity.id
_entity.type
_entity.pdbx_description
1 polymer ?
#
loop_
_entity_poly.entity_id
_entity_poly.type
_entity_poly.pdbx_seq_one_letter_code
_entity_poly.pdbx_strand_id
1 'polypeptide(L)'
;LQRGILKGTEALVAELQKISKPVKLTKEIEQVATVSANWDSEIGKIIADAMDKVGKDGTITVEEAKSIETTLDVVEGMQFDKGYLSPYFVTDPNTQECDFDDALILIFEKKISNLKDMLPLLEKVAKAGKPLLIIAEDVEGEALATLVVNSMRGTLKAAAVKAPGFGDRRKAMLEDIAVLTGGRFITEDLGIKIESLDIKDLGKASRISIGKEETTIIKGGGKQKDITGRVNQIRTQIEETTSDYDREKLQERLAKLAGGVAVINVGAATETEMKEKKARVEDALHATRAAVQEGIVPGGGTALVRAQAAVSKLKLKGDEQTGAGIVERAIEAPLRQLATNAGREGALIVENVKTGTKGYNVATDKYEDLIKAGVVDPTKVTRSALQNAASISGLLLTTECLITDLPEKEEPDAGHGHDHGTVSYTHLRAHETS
;
A
#
# COMPACT_ATOMS: atom_id res chain seq x y z
N LEU A 1 -31.25 -9.02 -12.14
CA LEU A 1 -30.76 -8.71 -10.80
C LEU A 1 -29.36 -8.11 -10.83
N GLN A 2 -28.34 -8.79 -11.36
CA GLN A 2 -26.93 -8.32 -11.41
C GLN A 2 -26.82 -6.91 -12.00
N ARG A 3 -27.46 -6.63 -13.14
CA ARG A 3 -27.47 -5.29 -13.75
C ARG A 3 -28.05 -4.23 -12.81
N GLY A 4 -29.09 -4.57 -12.04
CA GLY A 4 -29.67 -3.68 -11.05
C GLY A 4 -28.72 -3.37 -9.90
N ILE A 5 -27.99 -4.39 -9.40
CA ILE A 5 -26.94 -4.22 -8.38
C ILE A 5 -25.86 -3.25 -8.89
N LEU A 6 -25.35 -3.46 -10.12
CA LEU A 6 -24.33 -2.58 -10.70
C LEU A 6 -24.80 -1.14 -10.85
N LYS A 7 -26.00 -0.91 -11.42
CA LYS A 7 -26.59 0.44 -11.55
C LYS A 7 -26.82 1.12 -10.21
N GLY A 8 -27.31 0.38 -9.21
CA GLY A 8 -27.46 0.88 -7.83
C GLY A 8 -26.12 1.30 -7.24
N THR A 9 -25.10 0.46 -7.40
CA THR A 9 -23.72 0.72 -6.93
C THR A 9 -23.12 1.95 -7.62
N GLU A 10 -23.25 2.08 -8.93
CA GLU A 10 -22.77 3.25 -9.69
C GLU A 10 -23.42 4.56 -9.19
N ALA A 11 -24.73 4.54 -8.94
CA ALA A 11 -25.44 5.69 -8.39
C ALA A 11 -24.95 6.08 -7.00
N LEU A 12 -24.68 5.09 -6.14
CA LEU A 12 -24.12 5.31 -4.79
C LEU A 12 -22.71 5.87 -4.85
N VAL A 13 -21.85 5.32 -5.70
CA VAL A 13 -20.48 5.80 -5.89
C VAL A 13 -20.47 7.25 -6.34
N ALA A 14 -21.30 7.60 -7.32
CA ALA A 14 -21.43 8.98 -7.79
C ALA A 14 -21.92 9.93 -6.68
N GLU A 15 -22.81 9.48 -5.80
CA GLU A 15 -23.29 10.28 -4.68
C GLU A 15 -22.22 10.40 -3.57
N LEU A 16 -21.49 9.32 -3.24
CA LEU A 16 -20.39 9.36 -2.30
C LEU A 16 -19.31 10.37 -2.74
N GLN A 17 -18.98 10.40 -4.04
CA GLN A 17 -18.03 11.37 -4.59
C GLN A 17 -18.51 12.82 -4.45
N LYS A 18 -19.82 13.08 -4.60
CA LYS A 18 -20.39 14.43 -4.44
C LYS A 18 -20.37 14.92 -3.01
N ILE A 19 -20.63 14.04 -2.04
CA ILE A 19 -20.61 14.40 -0.62
C ILE A 19 -19.22 14.39 0.00
N SER A 20 -18.24 13.86 -0.72
CA SER A 20 -16.83 13.82 -0.30
C SER A 20 -16.26 15.23 -0.10
N LYS A 21 -15.52 15.42 0.97
CA LYS A 21 -14.78 16.64 1.28
C LYS A 21 -13.28 16.39 1.12
N PRO A 22 -12.57 17.19 0.32
CA PRO A 22 -11.12 17.01 0.14
C PRO A 22 -10.38 17.32 1.45
N VAL A 23 -9.39 16.51 1.76
CA VAL A 23 -8.47 16.69 2.89
C VAL A 23 -7.30 17.58 2.44
N LYS A 24 -7.16 18.77 3.02
CA LYS A 24 -6.16 19.76 2.62
C LYS A 24 -5.23 20.18 3.74
N LEU A 25 -5.70 20.22 4.96
CA LEU A 25 -4.99 20.72 6.12
C LEU A 25 -4.35 19.58 6.91
N THR A 26 -3.16 19.80 7.45
CA THR A 26 -2.43 18.85 8.31
C THR A 26 -3.30 18.37 9.47
N LYS A 27 -4.11 19.25 10.05
CA LYS A 27 -5.06 18.89 11.11
C LYS A 27 -6.15 17.90 10.66
N GLU A 28 -6.62 18.01 9.42
CA GLU A 28 -7.59 17.05 8.85
C GLU A 28 -6.94 15.68 8.62
N ILE A 29 -5.67 15.68 8.19
CA ILE A 29 -4.84 14.48 8.06
C ILE A 29 -4.69 13.80 9.43
N GLU A 30 -4.30 14.56 10.46
CA GLU A 30 -4.18 14.09 11.83
C GLU A 30 -5.48 13.47 12.36
N GLN A 31 -6.63 14.09 12.09
CA GLN A 31 -7.93 13.54 12.47
C GLN A 31 -8.22 12.19 11.83
N VAL A 32 -8.01 12.06 10.53
CA VAL A 32 -8.20 10.79 9.82
C VAL A 32 -7.28 9.72 10.38
N ALA A 33 -6.00 10.03 10.54
CA ALA A 33 -5.01 9.10 11.08
C ALA A 33 -5.34 8.67 12.52
N THR A 34 -5.77 9.61 13.36
CA THR A 34 -6.18 9.34 14.76
C THR A 34 -7.36 8.38 14.82
N VAL A 35 -8.42 8.63 14.04
CA VAL A 35 -9.61 7.76 14.01
C VAL A 35 -9.24 6.36 13.52
N SER A 36 -8.45 6.28 12.45
CA SER A 36 -8.00 5.00 11.87
C SER A 36 -7.05 4.23 12.79
N ALA A 37 -6.36 4.92 13.69
CA ALA A 37 -5.50 4.34 14.71
C ALA A 37 -6.23 4.04 16.04
N ASN A 38 -7.55 3.79 16.03
CA ASN A 38 -8.35 3.57 17.24
C ASN A 38 -8.29 4.74 18.24
N TRP A 39 -8.35 5.97 17.76
CA TRP A 39 -8.27 7.20 18.55
C TRP A 39 -6.92 7.45 19.24
N ASP A 40 -5.85 6.82 18.73
CA ASP A 40 -4.48 7.08 19.18
C ASP A 40 -3.98 8.38 18.53
N SER A 41 -3.95 9.45 19.33
CA SER A 41 -3.54 10.77 18.87
C SER A 41 -2.03 10.89 18.62
N GLU A 42 -1.20 10.05 19.25
CA GLU A 42 0.25 10.03 19.00
C GLU A 42 0.53 9.47 17.61
N ILE A 43 -0.12 8.37 17.24
CA ILE A 43 -0.04 7.80 15.90
C ILE A 43 -0.59 8.80 14.88
N GLY A 44 -1.74 9.43 15.17
CA GLY A 44 -2.32 10.44 14.30
C GLY A 44 -1.38 11.59 13.99
N LYS A 45 -0.72 12.13 15.01
CA LYS A 45 0.24 13.21 14.87
C LYS A 45 1.49 12.80 14.09
N ILE A 46 2.08 11.63 14.40
CA ILE A 46 3.29 11.13 13.69
C ILE A 46 3.02 10.97 12.19
N ILE A 47 1.85 10.44 11.81
CA ILE A 47 1.47 10.28 10.39
C ILE A 47 1.29 11.64 9.72
N ALA A 48 0.63 12.59 10.38
CA ALA A 48 0.46 13.94 9.85
C ALA A 48 1.80 14.67 9.69
N ASP A 49 2.71 14.57 10.68
CA ASP A 49 4.06 15.13 10.63
C ASP A 49 4.90 14.47 9.52
N ALA A 50 4.75 13.16 9.30
CA ALA A 50 5.41 12.45 8.21
C ALA A 50 4.95 12.95 6.84
N MET A 51 3.63 13.07 6.64
CA MET A 51 3.07 13.61 5.40
C MET A 51 3.44 15.07 5.14
N ASP A 52 3.57 15.87 6.19
CA ASP A 52 4.00 17.27 6.06
C ASP A 52 5.46 17.38 5.61
N LYS A 53 6.33 16.48 6.11
CA LYS A 53 7.76 16.46 5.77
C LYS A 53 8.05 15.97 4.35
N VAL A 54 7.40 14.90 3.90
CA VAL A 54 7.67 14.30 2.57
C VAL A 54 6.67 14.73 1.50
N GLY A 55 5.61 15.45 1.88
CA GLY A 55 4.51 15.82 0.99
C GLY A 55 3.43 14.74 0.89
N LYS A 56 2.31 15.10 0.26
CA LYS A 56 1.13 14.22 0.16
C LYS A 56 1.38 12.93 -0.65
N ASP A 57 2.24 13.03 -1.63
CA ASP A 57 2.64 11.93 -2.52
C ASP A 57 3.99 11.31 -2.10
N GLY A 58 4.53 11.74 -0.97
CA GLY A 58 5.81 11.28 -0.45
C GLY A 58 5.72 9.87 0.11
N THR A 59 6.84 9.16 0.08
CA THR A 59 6.95 7.81 0.59
C THR A 59 7.06 7.82 2.11
N ILE A 60 6.21 7.04 2.78
CA ILE A 60 6.24 6.81 4.22
C ILE A 60 6.28 5.29 4.44
N THR A 61 7.24 4.82 5.20
CA THR A 61 7.38 3.41 5.60
C THR A 61 7.27 3.27 7.11
N VAL A 62 6.89 2.07 7.56
CA VAL A 62 6.74 1.75 8.98
C VAL A 62 7.70 0.63 9.33
N GLU A 63 8.61 0.91 10.25
CA GLU A 63 9.68 0.02 10.65
C GLU A 63 9.59 -0.33 12.14
N GLU A 64 10.20 -1.46 12.53
CA GLU A 64 10.33 -1.82 13.93
C GLU A 64 11.52 -1.09 14.55
N ALA A 65 11.27 -0.34 15.63
CA ALA A 65 12.33 0.31 16.38
C ALA A 65 13.05 -0.67 17.31
N LYS A 66 14.31 -0.38 17.59
CA LYS A 66 15.06 -1.08 18.67
C LYS A 66 14.84 -0.44 20.05
N SER A 67 14.06 0.62 20.12
CA SER A 67 13.73 1.39 21.32
C SER A 67 12.26 1.25 21.66
N ILE A 68 11.87 1.65 22.88
CA ILE A 68 10.46 1.68 23.30
C ILE A 68 9.72 2.84 22.68
N GLU A 69 10.41 3.92 22.33
CA GLU A 69 9.82 5.13 21.76
C GLU A 69 9.59 5.00 20.26
N THR A 70 8.44 5.48 19.81
CA THR A 70 8.13 5.61 18.39
C THR A 70 8.70 6.93 17.86
N THR A 71 9.50 6.87 16.80
CA THR A 71 10.18 8.05 16.21
C THR A 71 9.87 8.22 14.73
N LEU A 72 10.05 9.43 14.22
CA LEU A 72 9.91 9.77 12.82
C LEU A 72 11.23 10.30 12.28
N ASP A 73 11.83 9.58 11.36
CA ASP A 73 13.02 9.98 10.64
C ASP A 73 12.71 10.27 9.18
N VAL A 74 13.43 11.23 8.57
CA VAL A 74 13.41 11.43 7.13
C VAL A 74 14.79 11.12 6.61
N VAL A 75 14.85 10.16 5.68
CA VAL A 75 16.11 9.66 5.12
C VAL A 75 16.10 9.77 3.60
N GLU A 76 17.29 9.76 3.00
CA GLU A 76 17.42 9.64 1.56
C GLU A 76 16.82 8.31 1.10
N GLY A 77 15.94 8.36 0.12
CA GLY A 77 15.26 7.19 -0.38
C GLY A 77 14.37 7.51 -1.56
N MET A 78 13.83 6.46 -2.19
CA MET A 78 12.94 6.59 -3.33
C MET A 78 12.02 5.38 -3.40
N GLN A 79 10.77 5.63 -3.78
CA GLN A 79 9.83 4.58 -4.17
C GLN A 79 9.49 4.70 -5.66
N PHE A 80 9.37 3.56 -6.32
CA PHE A 80 8.88 3.49 -7.70
C PHE A 80 7.92 2.31 -7.91
N ASP A 81 7.02 2.46 -8.86
CA ASP A 81 5.87 1.62 -9.16
C ASP A 81 6.24 0.39 -10.01
N LYS A 82 7.16 -0.44 -9.50
CA LYS A 82 7.51 -1.76 -10.03
C LYS A 82 7.80 -2.70 -8.86
N GLY A 83 7.05 -3.79 -8.77
CA GLY A 83 7.26 -4.82 -7.77
C GLY A 83 8.13 -5.98 -8.28
N TYR A 84 8.21 -7.04 -7.48
CA TYR A 84 9.02 -8.21 -7.79
C TYR A 84 8.54 -8.94 -9.05
N LEU A 85 9.48 -9.48 -9.82
CA LEU A 85 9.19 -10.27 -11.03
C LEU A 85 8.69 -11.68 -10.75
N SER A 86 8.85 -12.16 -9.52
CA SER A 86 8.39 -13.48 -9.11
C SER A 86 7.96 -13.48 -7.64
N PRO A 87 6.78 -14.03 -7.32
CA PRO A 87 6.34 -14.16 -5.92
C PRO A 87 7.26 -15.06 -5.07
N TYR A 88 8.10 -15.86 -5.69
CA TYR A 88 9.09 -16.69 -4.98
C TYR A 88 10.27 -15.88 -4.38
N PHE A 89 10.33 -14.57 -4.63
CA PHE A 89 11.25 -13.66 -3.96
C PHE A 89 10.74 -13.17 -2.60
N VAL A 90 9.47 -13.36 -2.29
CA VAL A 90 8.83 -12.94 -1.03
C VAL A 90 9.58 -13.55 0.15
N THR A 91 9.95 -12.70 1.11
CA THR A 91 10.64 -13.11 2.35
C THR A 91 9.70 -13.14 3.55
N ASP A 92 8.63 -12.33 3.54
CA ASP A 92 7.58 -12.34 4.54
C ASP A 92 6.23 -12.75 3.91
N PRO A 93 5.73 -13.97 4.21
CA PRO A 93 4.46 -14.44 3.67
C PRO A 93 3.23 -13.64 4.14
N ASN A 94 3.32 -12.95 5.29
CA ASN A 94 2.20 -12.19 5.85
C ASN A 94 1.99 -10.88 5.11
N THR A 95 3.07 -10.12 4.87
CA THR A 95 3.02 -8.86 4.13
C THR A 95 3.08 -9.06 2.61
N GLN A 96 3.49 -10.26 2.15
CA GLN A 96 3.76 -10.55 0.74
C GLN A 96 4.86 -9.66 0.17
N GLU A 97 5.84 -9.28 1.00
CA GLU A 97 6.96 -8.42 0.63
C GLU A 97 8.29 -9.17 0.65
N CYS A 98 9.25 -8.63 -0.11
CA CYS A 98 10.63 -9.07 -0.11
C CYS A 98 11.48 -7.95 0.51
N ASP A 99 11.94 -8.18 1.75
CA ASP A 99 12.74 -7.24 2.51
C ASP A 99 14.21 -7.63 2.53
N PHE A 100 15.07 -6.67 2.22
CA PHE A 100 16.53 -6.81 2.25
C PHE A 100 17.18 -5.71 3.09
N ASP A 101 17.95 -6.10 4.09
CA ASP A 101 18.81 -5.21 4.86
C ASP A 101 20.23 -5.20 4.30
N ASP A 102 20.90 -4.04 4.30
CA ASP A 102 22.27 -3.81 3.81
C ASP A 102 22.51 -4.40 2.40
N ALA A 103 21.59 -4.05 1.49
CA ALA A 103 21.50 -4.65 0.17
C ALA A 103 22.41 -3.97 -0.86
N LEU A 104 22.85 -4.77 -1.84
CA LEU A 104 23.49 -4.33 -3.07
C LEU A 104 22.44 -4.18 -4.17
N ILE A 105 22.67 -3.25 -5.12
CA ILE A 105 21.74 -2.93 -6.20
C ILE A 105 22.47 -2.92 -7.53
N LEU A 106 22.08 -3.82 -8.44
CA LEU A 106 22.49 -3.78 -9.83
C LEU A 106 21.50 -2.94 -10.63
N ILE A 107 21.98 -1.90 -11.31
CA ILE A 107 21.18 -0.99 -12.13
C ILE A 107 21.61 -1.15 -13.58
N PHE A 108 20.78 -1.81 -14.37
CA PHE A 108 21.10 -2.19 -15.74
C PHE A 108 20.05 -1.67 -16.73
N GLU A 109 20.50 -1.16 -17.89
CA GLU A 109 19.61 -0.53 -18.87
C GLU A 109 18.71 -1.53 -19.58
N LYS A 110 19.25 -2.67 -19.99
CA LYS A 110 18.60 -3.63 -20.87
C LYS A 110 18.01 -4.83 -20.16
N LYS A 111 17.46 -5.74 -20.94
CA LYS A 111 16.97 -7.04 -20.47
C LYS A 111 18.11 -7.97 -20.10
N ILE A 112 17.88 -8.79 -19.09
CA ILE A 112 18.78 -9.87 -18.66
C ILE A 112 18.05 -11.19 -18.87
N SER A 113 18.48 -11.97 -19.86
CA SER A 113 17.93 -13.31 -20.16
C SER A 113 18.97 -14.42 -20.02
N ASN A 114 20.25 -14.10 -20.24
CA ASN A 114 21.35 -15.05 -20.17
C ASN A 114 22.03 -15.04 -18.79
N LEU A 115 22.01 -16.18 -18.13
CA LEU A 115 22.65 -16.36 -16.82
C LEU A 115 24.17 -16.21 -16.89
N LYS A 116 24.81 -16.66 -17.95
CA LYS A 116 26.28 -16.71 -18.05
C LYS A 116 26.93 -15.35 -17.85
N ASP A 117 26.28 -14.30 -18.35
CA ASP A 117 26.77 -12.92 -18.24
C ASP A 117 26.75 -12.40 -16.79
N MET A 118 25.89 -12.98 -15.96
CA MET A 118 25.72 -12.59 -14.54
C MET A 118 26.57 -13.44 -13.57
N LEU A 119 26.95 -14.66 -13.94
CA LEU A 119 27.61 -15.60 -13.03
C LEU A 119 28.80 -15.01 -12.25
N PRO A 120 29.75 -14.30 -12.90
CA PRO A 120 30.88 -13.72 -12.17
C PRO A 120 30.49 -12.72 -11.10
N LEU A 121 29.43 -11.94 -11.35
CA LEU A 121 28.90 -10.96 -10.40
C LEU A 121 28.17 -11.66 -9.25
N LEU A 122 27.30 -12.64 -9.56
CA LEU A 122 26.55 -13.39 -8.57
C LEU A 122 27.45 -14.16 -7.60
N GLU A 123 28.55 -14.74 -8.08
CA GLU A 123 29.57 -15.39 -7.23
C GLU A 123 30.20 -14.39 -6.24
N LYS A 124 30.54 -13.18 -6.71
CA LYS A 124 31.09 -12.14 -5.84
C LYS A 124 30.11 -11.71 -4.78
N VAL A 125 28.83 -11.50 -5.15
CA VAL A 125 27.75 -11.11 -4.24
C VAL A 125 27.50 -12.23 -3.21
N ALA A 126 27.43 -13.47 -3.64
CA ALA A 126 27.27 -14.62 -2.76
C ALA A 126 28.42 -14.74 -1.73
N LYS A 127 29.68 -14.52 -2.17
CA LYS A 127 30.85 -14.47 -1.27
C LYS A 127 30.78 -13.31 -0.27
N ALA A 128 30.17 -12.17 -0.67
CA ALA A 128 29.99 -11.02 0.23
C ALA A 128 28.86 -11.24 1.24
N GLY A 129 28.00 -12.24 1.04
CA GLY A 129 26.90 -12.59 1.94
C GLY A 129 25.80 -11.52 2.02
N LYS A 130 25.75 -10.61 1.03
CA LYS A 130 24.77 -9.50 0.99
C LYS A 130 23.61 -9.81 0.04
N PRO A 131 22.39 -9.33 0.35
CA PRO A 131 21.28 -9.40 -0.59
C PRO A 131 21.55 -8.58 -1.85
N LEU A 132 20.97 -8.99 -2.98
CA LEU A 132 21.09 -8.32 -4.26
C LEU A 132 19.70 -7.98 -4.83
N LEU A 133 19.42 -6.70 -5.06
CA LEU A 133 18.34 -6.26 -5.92
C LEU A 133 18.87 -6.03 -7.33
N ILE A 134 18.18 -6.57 -8.32
CA ILE A 134 18.45 -6.33 -9.75
C ILE A 134 17.33 -5.46 -10.30
N ILE A 135 17.69 -4.27 -10.80
CA ILE A 135 16.79 -3.36 -11.50
C ILE A 135 17.22 -3.33 -12.97
N ALA A 136 16.40 -3.89 -13.85
CA ALA A 136 16.69 -3.98 -15.27
C ALA A 136 15.43 -3.70 -16.10
N GLU A 137 15.58 -3.49 -17.42
CA GLU A 137 14.39 -3.40 -18.30
C GLU A 137 13.44 -4.58 -18.10
N ASP A 138 14.00 -5.78 -18.05
CA ASP A 138 13.35 -7.03 -17.69
C ASP A 138 14.40 -8.05 -17.23
N VAL A 139 13.97 -9.03 -16.43
CA VAL A 139 14.78 -10.23 -16.13
C VAL A 139 13.91 -11.43 -16.44
N GLU A 140 14.33 -12.24 -17.42
CA GLU A 140 13.50 -13.31 -17.97
C GLU A 140 14.30 -14.60 -18.23
N GLY A 141 13.60 -15.67 -18.60
CA GLY A 141 14.21 -16.92 -19.05
C GLY A 141 15.09 -17.59 -18.00
N GLU A 142 16.27 -18.05 -18.41
CA GLU A 142 17.22 -18.78 -17.57
C GLU A 142 17.74 -17.92 -16.40
N ALA A 143 17.93 -16.63 -16.63
CA ALA A 143 18.40 -15.71 -15.58
C ALA A 143 17.40 -15.60 -14.42
N LEU A 144 16.11 -15.37 -14.72
CA LEU A 144 15.07 -15.28 -13.69
C LEU A 144 14.89 -16.61 -12.95
N ALA A 145 14.82 -17.73 -13.69
CA ALA A 145 14.64 -19.06 -13.11
C ALA A 145 15.79 -19.40 -12.13
N THR A 146 17.02 -19.06 -12.48
CA THR A 146 18.16 -19.32 -11.61
C THR A 146 18.17 -18.42 -10.37
N LEU A 147 17.83 -17.15 -10.49
CA LEU A 147 17.69 -16.25 -9.34
C LEU A 147 16.65 -16.80 -8.36
N VAL A 148 15.48 -17.20 -8.87
CA VAL A 148 14.40 -17.79 -8.06
C VAL A 148 14.88 -19.06 -7.34
N VAL A 149 15.48 -20.01 -8.06
CA VAL A 149 15.96 -21.28 -7.45
C VAL A 149 17.01 -21.03 -6.38
N ASN A 150 17.95 -20.11 -6.60
CA ASN A 150 18.98 -19.79 -5.61
C ASN A 150 18.42 -19.03 -4.41
N SER A 151 17.43 -18.15 -4.61
CA SER A 151 16.72 -17.47 -3.53
C SER A 151 15.95 -18.47 -2.66
N MET A 152 15.17 -19.35 -3.27
CA MET A 152 14.43 -20.43 -2.55
C MET A 152 15.35 -21.39 -1.78
N ARG A 153 16.53 -21.67 -2.30
CA ARG A 153 17.54 -22.51 -1.62
C ARG A 153 18.32 -21.78 -0.53
N GLY A 154 18.15 -20.46 -0.41
CA GLY A 154 18.90 -19.64 0.53
C GLY A 154 20.40 -19.49 0.19
N THR A 155 20.83 -19.92 -0.99
CA THR A 155 22.24 -19.81 -1.44
C THR A 155 22.61 -18.40 -1.87
N LEU A 156 21.63 -17.64 -2.37
CA LEU A 156 21.77 -16.24 -2.73
C LEU A 156 20.46 -15.51 -2.40
N LYS A 157 20.50 -14.53 -1.52
CA LYS A 157 19.38 -13.64 -1.31
C LYS A 157 19.32 -12.65 -2.47
N ALA A 158 18.42 -12.86 -3.41
CA ALA A 158 18.28 -12.00 -4.57
C ALA A 158 16.81 -11.78 -4.95
N ALA A 159 16.51 -10.62 -5.50
CA ALA A 159 15.24 -10.29 -6.14
C ALA A 159 15.48 -9.48 -7.41
N ALA A 160 14.53 -9.51 -8.32
CA ALA A 160 14.58 -8.76 -9.56
C ALA A 160 13.26 -7.98 -9.75
N VAL A 161 13.39 -6.74 -10.21
CA VAL A 161 12.28 -5.84 -10.52
C VAL A 161 12.50 -5.19 -11.89
N LYS A 162 11.40 -4.79 -12.54
CA LYS A 162 11.51 -3.98 -13.75
C LYS A 162 11.94 -2.54 -13.45
N ALA A 163 12.74 -1.99 -14.32
CA ALA A 163 13.09 -0.57 -14.27
C ALA A 163 11.83 0.30 -14.47
N PRO A 164 11.68 1.38 -13.69
CA PRO A 164 10.57 2.30 -13.85
C PRO A 164 10.69 3.13 -15.14
N GLY A 165 9.55 3.47 -15.73
CA GLY A 165 9.47 4.27 -16.95
C GLY A 165 9.78 3.50 -18.24
N PHE A 166 9.82 4.24 -19.36
CA PHE A 166 10.05 3.72 -20.71
C PHE A 166 11.00 4.66 -21.49
N GLY A 167 11.78 4.12 -22.42
CA GLY A 167 12.67 4.88 -23.28
C GLY A 167 13.65 5.77 -22.49
N ASP A 168 13.83 7.02 -22.90
CA ASP A 168 14.77 7.95 -22.26
C ASP A 168 14.41 8.28 -20.82
N ARG A 169 13.11 8.22 -20.46
CA ARG A 169 12.70 8.38 -19.06
C ARG A 169 13.19 7.25 -18.18
N ARG A 170 13.18 6.02 -18.69
CA ARG A 170 13.74 4.87 -17.96
C ARG A 170 15.22 5.08 -17.67
N LYS A 171 15.99 5.51 -18.68
CA LYS A 171 17.40 5.85 -18.50
C LYS A 171 17.60 6.91 -17.41
N ALA A 172 16.83 7.99 -17.49
CA ALA A 172 16.91 9.08 -16.53
C ALA A 172 16.54 8.64 -15.09
N MET A 173 15.54 7.79 -14.92
CA MET A 173 15.16 7.24 -13.61
C MET A 173 16.20 6.24 -13.07
N LEU A 174 16.81 5.42 -13.92
CA LEU A 174 17.90 4.52 -13.54
C LEU A 174 19.14 5.30 -13.10
N GLU A 175 19.44 6.44 -13.76
CA GLU A 175 20.49 7.37 -13.30
C GLU A 175 20.16 7.99 -11.94
N ASP A 176 18.90 8.39 -11.71
CA ASP A 176 18.46 8.93 -10.41
C ASP A 176 18.66 7.90 -9.30
N ILE A 177 18.30 6.63 -9.55
CA ILE A 177 18.51 5.52 -8.62
C ILE A 177 20.02 5.28 -8.40
N ALA A 178 20.83 5.36 -9.45
CA ALA A 178 22.28 5.18 -9.34
C ALA A 178 22.91 6.28 -8.45
N VAL A 179 22.52 7.53 -8.64
CA VAL A 179 22.98 8.64 -7.79
C VAL A 179 22.53 8.48 -6.35
N LEU A 180 21.26 8.09 -6.13
CA LEU A 180 20.70 7.86 -4.81
C LEU A 180 21.44 6.75 -4.04
N THR A 181 21.80 5.67 -4.72
CA THR A 181 22.38 4.48 -4.11
C THR A 181 23.90 4.45 -4.13
N GLY A 182 24.52 5.44 -4.82
CA GLY A 182 25.96 5.52 -5.02
C GLY A 182 26.51 4.41 -5.91
N GLY A 183 25.64 3.78 -6.71
CA GLY A 183 26.00 2.78 -7.70
C GLY A 183 26.28 3.37 -9.06
N ARG A 184 26.54 2.49 -10.01
CA ARG A 184 26.78 2.85 -11.40
C ARG A 184 25.58 2.42 -12.26
N PHE A 185 25.05 3.31 -13.06
CA PHE A 185 24.10 2.96 -14.10
C PHE A 185 24.85 2.26 -15.25
N ILE A 186 24.54 1.00 -15.50
CA ILE A 186 25.19 0.18 -16.50
C ILE A 186 24.40 0.26 -17.80
N THR A 187 24.97 0.94 -18.76
CA THR A 187 24.41 1.13 -20.11
C THR A 187 25.43 0.69 -21.16
N GLU A 188 24.93 0.23 -22.31
CA GLU A 188 25.78 -0.14 -23.44
C GLU A 188 26.52 1.06 -24.03
N ASP A 189 25.98 2.25 -23.92
CA ASP A 189 26.62 3.48 -24.39
C ASP A 189 28.02 3.68 -23.74
N LEU A 190 28.21 3.10 -22.56
CA LEU A 190 29.49 3.12 -21.85
C LEU A 190 30.40 1.90 -22.19
N GLY A 191 29.93 0.98 -23.02
CA GLY A 191 30.65 -0.24 -23.38
C GLY A 191 30.90 -1.22 -22.23
N ILE A 192 30.15 -1.09 -21.13
CA ILE A 192 30.33 -1.90 -19.91
C ILE A 192 29.45 -3.13 -19.99
N LYS A 193 30.10 -4.30 -19.86
CA LYS A 193 29.40 -5.58 -19.80
C LYS A 193 29.18 -6.02 -18.36
N ILE A 194 28.06 -6.71 -18.08
CA ILE A 194 27.72 -7.23 -16.74
C ILE A 194 28.84 -8.14 -16.20
N GLU A 195 29.47 -8.94 -17.04
CA GLU A 195 30.54 -9.88 -16.67
C GLU A 195 31.76 -9.17 -16.04
N SER A 196 31.99 -7.91 -16.40
CA SER A 196 33.15 -7.13 -15.92
C SER A 196 32.89 -6.35 -14.63
N LEU A 197 31.66 -6.43 -14.10
CA LEU A 197 31.27 -5.65 -12.91
C LEU A 197 31.91 -6.21 -11.64
N ASP A 198 32.08 -5.31 -10.69
CA ASP A 198 32.50 -5.62 -9.33
C ASP A 198 31.51 -5.07 -8.30
N ILE A 199 31.59 -5.54 -7.06
CA ILE A 199 30.73 -5.09 -5.93
C ILE A 199 30.77 -3.56 -5.77
N LYS A 200 31.89 -2.91 -6.06
CA LYS A 200 32.05 -1.45 -6.01
C LYS A 200 31.22 -0.68 -7.04
N ASP A 201 30.82 -1.34 -8.14
CA ASP A 201 29.98 -0.74 -9.18
C ASP A 201 28.50 -0.82 -8.81
N LEU A 202 28.12 -1.63 -7.82
CA LEU A 202 26.76 -1.80 -7.34
C LEU A 202 26.35 -0.66 -6.40
N GLY A 203 25.11 -0.25 -6.51
CA GLY A 203 24.47 0.64 -5.53
C GLY A 203 24.30 -0.07 -4.18
N LYS A 204 24.06 0.72 -3.13
CA LYS A 204 23.85 0.25 -1.77
C LYS A 204 22.63 0.91 -1.16
N ALA A 205 21.92 0.18 -0.32
CA ALA A 205 20.87 0.74 0.52
C ALA A 205 20.87 0.05 1.89
N SER A 206 20.51 0.79 2.94
CA SER A 206 20.38 0.18 4.26
C SER A 206 19.21 -0.79 4.32
N ARG A 207 18.10 -0.47 3.61
CA ARG A 207 16.96 -1.38 3.48
C ARG A 207 16.29 -1.20 2.11
N ILE A 208 15.74 -2.29 1.60
CA ILE A 208 14.89 -2.32 0.39
C ILE A 208 13.67 -3.15 0.73
N SER A 209 12.47 -2.60 0.48
CA SER A 209 11.21 -3.34 0.53
C SER A 209 10.62 -3.43 -0.88
N ILE A 210 10.25 -4.62 -1.30
CA ILE A 210 9.73 -4.91 -2.64
C ILE A 210 8.38 -5.60 -2.48
N GLY A 211 7.33 -4.88 -2.76
CA GLY A 211 5.97 -5.39 -2.82
C GLY A 211 5.62 -5.94 -4.20
N LYS A 212 4.36 -6.26 -4.39
CA LYS A 212 3.81 -6.74 -5.67
C LYS A 212 3.83 -5.68 -6.76
N GLU A 213 3.62 -4.42 -6.41
CA GLU A 213 3.43 -3.31 -7.36
C GLU A 213 4.50 -2.23 -7.24
N GLU A 214 5.28 -2.21 -6.15
CA GLU A 214 6.21 -1.14 -5.83
C GLU A 214 7.51 -1.62 -5.20
N THR A 215 8.55 -0.81 -5.33
CA THR A 215 9.86 -1.02 -4.68
C THR A 215 10.26 0.26 -3.98
N THR A 216 10.61 0.15 -2.69
CA THR A 216 11.08 1.25 -1.85
C THR A 216 12.54 1.03 -1.48
N ILE A 217 13.39 2.01 -1.80
CA ILE A 217 14.81 2.06 -1.41
C ILE A 217 14.92 3.05 -0.25
N ILE A 218 15.40 2.60 0.89
CA ILE A 218 15.51 3.38 2.12
C ILE A 218 16.98 3.55 2.46
N LYS A 219 17.38 4.81 2.68
CA LYS A 219 18.74 5.22 3.04
C LYS A 219 19.76 4.69 2.04
N GLY A 220 19.69 5.20 0.81
CA GLY A 220 20.64 4.91 -0.26
C GLY A 220 22.07 5.32 0.12
N GLY A 221 23.06 4.60 -0.43
CA GLY A 221 24.49 4.82 -0.17
C GLY A 221 25.11 5.98 -0.98
N GLY A 222 24.32 6.76 -1.71
CA GLY A 222 24.78 7.91 -2.49
C GLY A 222 25.29 9.05 -1.61
N LYS A 223 26.19 9.85 -2.17
CA LYS A 223 26.69 11.05 -1.46
C LYS A 223 25.69 12.19 -1.59
N GLN A 224 25.37 12.86 -0.49
CA GLN A 224 24.44 13.98 -0.45
C GLN A 224 24.77 15.07 -1.48
N LYS A 225 26.04 15.33 -1.71
CA LYS A 225 26.47 16.30 -2.73
C LYS A 225 26.02 15.90 -4.14
N ASP A 226 26.13 14.62 -4.48
CA ASP A 226 25.77 14.11 -5.80
C ASP A 226 24.24 14.10 -5.99
N ILE A 227 23.49 13.72 -4.94
CA ILE A 227 22.02 13.78 -4.91
C ILE A 227 21.55 15.24 -5.08
N THR A 228 22.12 16.18 -4.32
CA THR A 228 21.78 17.61 -4.45
C THR A 228 22.13 18.15 -5.84
N GLY A 229 23.26 17.74 -6.40
CA GLY A 229 23.64 18.10 -7.78
C GLY A 229 22.61 17.59 -8.80
N ARG A 230 22.12 16.34 -8.64
CA ARG A 230 21.10 15.76 -9.52
C ARG A 230 19.75 16.47 -9.37
N VAL A 231 19.34 16.78 -8.15
CA VAL A 231 18.12 17.56 -7.87
C VAL A 231 18.17 18.94 -8.57
N ASN A 232 19.30 19.64 -8.48
CA ASN A 232 19.44 20.94 -9.14
C ASN A 232 19.42 20.80 -10.67
N GLN A 233 20.04 19.76 -11.23
CA GLN A 233 19.98 19.48 -12.67
C GLN A 233 18.52 19.27 -13.14
N ILE A 234 17.71 18.51 -12.40
CA ILE A 234 16.29 18.30 -12.73
C ILE A 234 15.52 19.63 -12.62
N ARG A 235 15.80 20.47 -11.62
CA ARG A 235 15.17 21.80 -11.50
C ARG A 235 15.46 22.69 -12.72
N THR A 236 16.69 22.73 -13.16
CA THR A 236 17.07 23.47 -14.39
C THR A 236 16.29 22.92 -15.60
N GLN A 237 16.18 21.60 -15.76
CA GLN A 237 15.39 20.99 -16.84
C GLN A 237 13.90 21.37 -16.78
N ILE A 238 13.32 21.51 -15.58
CA ILE A 238 11.93 21.97 -15.40
C ILE A 238 11.75 23.43 -15.87
N GLU A 239 12.76 24.27 -15.63
CA GLU A 239 12.72 25.67 -16.05
C GLU A 239 12.92 25.84 -17.57
N GLU A 240 13.75 25.01 -18.18
CA GLU A 240 14.08 25.07 -19.60
C GLU A 240 13.03 24.40 -20.51
N THR A 241 12.25 23.43 -20.01
CA THR A 241 11.29 22.71 -20.84
C THR A 241 10.09 23.57 -21.23
N THR A 242 9.73 23.54 -22.51
CA THR A 242 8.55 24.18 -23.06
C THR A 242 7.31 23.28 -23.09
N SER A 243 7.48 21.97 -22.85
CA SER A 243 6.43 20.96 -22.85
C SER A 243 5.82 20.84 -21.45
N ASP A 244 4.53 21.09 -21.31
CA ASP A 244 3.82 20.93 -20.03
C ASP A 244 3.85 19.49 -19.54
N TYR A 245 3.76 18.52 -20.47
CA TYR A 245 3.86 17.11 -20.15
C TYR A 245 5.25 16.72 -19.62
N ASP A 246 6.33 17.21 -20.25
CA ASP A 246 7.68 16.91 -19.78
C ASP A 246 7.96 17.61 -18.45
N ARG A 247 7.43 18.82 -18.27
CA ARG A 247 7.49 19.56 -17.00
C ARG A 247 6.85 18.75 -15.87
N GLU A 248 5.65 18.21 -16.09
CA GLU A 248 4.97 17.36 -15.10
C GLU A 248 5.82 16.12 -14.75
N LYS A 249 6.37 15.43 -15.74
CA LYS A 249 7.20 14.24 -15.51
C LYS A 249 8.55 14.54 -14.85
N LEU A 250 9.14 15.68 -15.12
CA LEU A 250 10.32 16.15 -14.39
C LEU A 250 9.99 16.51 -12.94
N GLN A 251 8.83 17.12 -12.68
CA GLN A 251 8.35 17.40 -11.32
C GLN A 251 8.12 16.12 -10.52
N GLU A 252 7.52 15.08 -11.12
CA GLU A 252 7.37 13.77 -10.49
C GLU A 252 8.74 13.17 -10.10
N ARG A 253 9.73 13.22 -11.00
CA ARG A 253 11.09 12.75 -10.70
C ARG A 253 11.75 13.55 -9.58
N LEU A 254 11.61 14.88 -9.63
CA LEU A 254 12.12 15.77 -8.59
C LEU A 254 11.52 15.42 -7.23
N ALA A 255 10.21 15.24 -7.15
CA ALA A 255 9.51 14.88 -5.92
C ALA A 255 10.02 13.55 -5.34
N LYS A 256 10.20 12.53 -6.20
CA LYS A 256 10.71 11.22 -5.77
C LYS A 256 12.16 11.27 -5.26
N LEU A 257 13.03 12.07 -5.89
CA LEU A 257 14.45 12.15 -5.51
C LEU A 257 14.69 13.09 -4.34
N ALA A 258 13.99 14.24 -4.30
CA ALA A 258 14.20 15.29 -3.30
C ALA A 258 13.36 15.09 -2.02
N GLY A 259 12.22 14.39 -2.12
CA GLY A 259 11.30 14.17 -1.01
C GLY A 259 11.85 13.22 0.05
N GLY A 260 12.72 12.30 -0.33
CA GLY A 260 13.19 11.24 0.56
C GLY A 260 12.10 10.25 0.96
N VAL A 261 12.36 9.50 2.01
CA VAL A 261 11.43 8.56 2.64
C VAL A 261 11.26 8.93 4.11
N ALA A 262 10.03 9.14 4.56
CA ALA A 262 9.73 9.24 5.98
C ALA A 262 9.62 7.82 6.57
N VAL A 263 10.41 7.53 7.59
CA VAL A 263 10.44 6.24 8.27
C VAL A 263 9.83 6.42 9.66
N ILE A 264 8.68 5.79 9.90
CA ILE A 264 8.07 5.73 11.22
C ILE A 264 8.62 4.48 11.92
N ASN A 265 9.53 4.66 12.86
CA ASN A 265 10.10 3.58 13.64
C ASN A 265 9.20 3.33 14.85
N VAL A 266 8.44 2.24 14.84
CA VAL A 266 7.48 1.89 15.89
C VAL A 266 8.20 1.21 17.03
N GLY A 267 8.11 1.81 18.23
CA GLY A 267 8.67 1.26 19.46
C GLY A 267 7.58 0.75 20.41
N ALA A 268 7.90 -0.32 21.15
CA ALA A 268 7.07 -0.86 22.21
C ALA A 268 7.92 -1.65 23.22
N ALA A 269 7.33 -2.00 24.37
CA ALA A 269 8.01 -2.72 25.42
C ALA A 269 8.19 -4.22 25.13
N THR A 270 7.30 -4.80 24.32
CA THR A 270 7.31 -6.21 23.94
C THR A 270 7.18 -6.37 22.43
N GLU A 271 7.66 -7.50 21.88
CA GLU A 271 7.55 -7.81 20.46
C GLU A 271 6.09 -7.92 19.99
N THR A 272 5.22 -8.51 20.81
CA THR A 272 3.79 -8.65 20.48
C THR A 272 3.10 -7.28 20.39
N GLU A 273 3.37 -6.40 21.35
CA GLU A 273 2.86 -5.03 21.36
C GLU A 273 3.39 -4.22 20.16
N MET A 274 4.66 -4.41 19.83
CA MET A 274 5.28 -3.74 18.68
C MET A 274 4.64 -4.14 17.37
N LYS A 275 4.39 -5.45 17.15
CA LYS A 275 3.70 -5.95 15.95
C LYS A 275 2.27 -5.41 15.86
N GLU A 276 1.53 -5.38 16.97
CA GLU A 276 0.18 -4.79 17.00
C GLU A 276 0.21 -3.30 16.69
N LYS A 277 1.11 -2.55 17.34
CA LYS A 277 1.23 -1.11 17.12
C LYS A 277 1.69 -0.79 15.70
N LYS A 278 2.63 -1.58 15.13
CA LYS A 278 3.05 -1.46 13.73
C LYS A 278 1.88 -1.64 12.78
N ALA A 279 1.11 -2.72 12.91
CA ALA A 279 -0.07 -2.97 12.07
C ALA A 279 -1.09 -1.82 12.17
N ARG A 280 -1.32 -1.28 13.36
CA ARG A 280 -2.22 -0.14 13.58
C ARG A 280 -1.71 1.15 12.91
N VAL A 281 -0.41 1.40 12.93
CA VAL A 281 0.21 2.54 12.22
C VAL A 281 0.09 2.36 10.70
N GLU A 282 0.32 1.17 10.18
CA GLU A 282 0.17 0.84 8.75
C GLU A 282 -1.26 1.04 8.28
N ASP A 283 -2.25 0.54 9.03
CA ASP A 283 -3.67 0.73 8.73
C ASP A 283 -4.05 2.21 8.70
N ALA A 284 -3.61 2.96 9.71
CA ALA A 284 -3.86 4.40 9.81
C ALA A 284 -3.20 5.17 8.65
N LEU A 285 -2.00 4.78 8.24
CA LEU A 285 -1.30 5.37 7.10
C LEU A 285 -2.03 5.11 5.79
N HIS A 286 -2.49 3.87 5.54
CA HIS A 286 -3.24 3.51 4.34
C HIS A 286 -4.58 4.27 4.27
N ALA A 287 -5.32 4.33 5.38
CA ALA A 287 -6.58 5.09 5.46
C ALA A 287 -6.35 6.59 5.21
N THR A 288 -5.26 7.15 5.76
CA THR A 288 -4.91 8.56 5.58
C THR A 288 -4.53 8.88 4.13
N ARG A 289 -3.75 8.01 3.48
CA ARG A 289 -3.45 8.13 2.04
C ARG A 289 -4.73 8.08 1.19
N ALA A 290 -5.64 7.15 1.49
CA ALA A 290 -6.92 7.05 0.82
C ALA A 290 -7.77 8.32 0.98
N ALA A 291 -7.76 8.94 2.17
CA ALA A 291 -8.45 10.18 2.46
C ALA A 291 -7.84 11.38 1.71
N VAL A 292 -6.53 11.45 1.60
CA VAL A 292 -5.85 12.51 0.83
C VAL A 292 -6.17 12.40 -0.66
N GLN A 293 -6.28 11.17 -1.19
CA GLN A 293 -6.57 10.93 -2.62
C GLN A 293 -8.01 11.27 -3.03
N GLU A 294 -9.00 10.83 -2.28
CA GLU A 294 -10.42 10.97 -2.67
C GLU A 294 -11.26 11.75 -1.66
N GLY A 295 -10.67 12.31 -0.61
CA GLY A 295 -11.37 13.02 0.44
C GLY A 295 -12.01 12.12 1.49
N ILE A 296 -12.82 12.73 2.34
CA ILE A 296 -13.51 12.11 3.46
C ILE A 296 -15.02 12.30 3.37
N VAL A 297 -15.75 11.37 3.95
CA VAL A 297 -17.20 11.41 4.15
C VAL A 297 -17.54 11.27 5.64
N PRO A 298 -18.77 11.61 6.07
CA PRO A 298 -19.21 11.30 7.43
C PRO A 298 -19.10 9.80 7.70
N GLY A 299 -18.41 9.44 8.78
CA GLY A 299 -18.10 8.07 9.11
C GLY A 299 -19.26 7.25 9.70
N GLY A 300 -18.92 6.07 10.20
CA GLY A 300 -19.88 5.20 10.89
C GLY A 300 -21.03 4.70 10.03
N GLY A 301 -20.83 4.53 8.72
CA GLY A 301 -21.89 4.12 7.79
C GLY A 301 -22.89 5.23 7.43
N THR A 302 -22.77 6.41 8.01
CA THR A 302 -23.68 7.55 7.77
C THR A 302 -23.70 7.99 6.30
N ALA A 303 -22.55 8.03 5.64
CA ALA A 303 -22.44 8.42 4.23
C ALA A 303 -23.20 7.45 3.31
N LEU A 304 -23.12 6.15 3.55
CA LEU A 304 -23.83 5.12 2.78
C LEU A 304 -25.35 5.28 2.92
N VAL A 305 -25.85 5.43 4.15
CA VAL A 305 -27.28 5.61 4.42
C VAL A 305 -27.81 6.88 3.75
N ARG A 306 -27.07 7.98 3.76
CA ARG A 306 -27.46 9.22 3.09
C ARG A 306 -27.43 9.13 1.58
N ALA A 307 -26.48 8.38 1.02
CA ALA A 307 -26.40 8.15 -0.42
C ALA A 307 -27.57 7.29 -0.94
N GLN A 308 -28.29 6.55 -0.08
CA GLN A 308 -29.40 5.67 -0.44
C GLN A 308 -30.44 6.35 -1.34
N ALA A 309 -30.72 7.63 -1.12
CA ALA A 309 -31.65 8.40 -1.93
C ALA A 309 -31.27 8.48 -3.44
N ALA A 310 -30.01 8.25 -3.79
CA ALA A 310 -29.58 8.20 -5.19
C ALA A 310 -30.10 6.93 -5.89
N VAL A 311 -30.17 5.81 -5.17
CA VAL A 311 -30.71 4.54 -5.71
C VAL A 311 -32.22 4.64 -5.90
N SER A 312 -32.93 5.19 -4.92
CA SER A 312 -34.40 5.40 -4.99
C SER A 312 -34.82 6.29 -6.17
N LYS A 313 -33.95 7.16 -6.67
CA LYS A 313 -34.21 8.02 -7.84
C LYS A 313 -34.04 7.30 -9.18
N LEU A 314 -33.46 6.11 -9.20
CA LEU A 314 -33.30 5.32 -10.44
C LEU A 314 -34.65 4.81 -10.92
N LYS A 315 -35.01 5.14 -12.16
CA LYS A 315 -36.26 4.69 -12.80
C LYS A 315 -36.06 3.33 -13.47
N LEU A 316 -35.76 2.29 -12.68
CA LEU A 316 -35.59 0.93 -13.15
C LEU A 316 -36.90 0.16 -13.13
N LYS A 317 -36.97 -0.98 -13.79
CA LYS A 317 -38.16 -1.84 -13.87
C LYS A 317 -37.77 -3.31 -13.70
N GLY A 318 -38.74 -4.10 -13.23
CA GLY A 318 -38.59 -5.55 -13.10
C GLY A 318 -37.37 -5.96 -12.26
N ASP A 319 -36.62 -6.93 -12.74
CA ASP A 319 -35.46 -7.49 -12.05
C ASP A 319 -34.32 -6.49 -11.81
N GLU A 320 -34.18 -5.46 -12.64
CA GLU A 320 -33.20 -4.41 -12.40
C GLU A 320 -33.59 -3.58 -11.19
N GLN A 321 -34.88 -3.26 -11.01
CA GLN A 321 -35.39 -2.56 -9.83
C GLN A 321 -35.16 -3.38 -8.57
N THR A 322 -35.41 -4.69 -8.64
CA THR A 322 -35.17 -5.61 -7.52
C THR A 322 -33.68 -5.66 -7.15
N GLY A 323 -32.80 -5.75 -8.14
CA GLY A 323 -31.35 -5.74 -7.92
C GLY A 323 -30.85 -4.44 -7.28
N ALA A 324 -31.32 -3.28 -7.71
CA ALA A 324 -31.01 -2.00 -7.06
C ALA A 324 -31.54 -1.93 -5.62
N GLY A 325 -32.74 -2.46 -5.37
CA GLY A 325 -33.33 -2.56 -4.03
C GLY A 325 -32.55 -3.43 -3.07
N ILE A 326 -31.84 -4.48 -3.56
CA ILE A 326 -30.93 -5.29 -2.74
C ILE A 326 -29.78 -4.41 -2.21
N VAL A 327 -29.15 -3.64 -3.08
CA VAL A 327 -28.05 -2.74 -2.69
C VAL A 327 -28.54 -1.66 -1.74
N GLU A 328 -29.69 -1.05 -2.05
CA GLU A 328 -30.33 -0.03 -1.21
C GLU A 328 -30.53 -0.49 0.24
N ARG A 329 -30.90 -1.74 0.44
CA ARG A 329 -31.06 -2.33 1.78
C ARG A 329 -29.72 -2.71 2.42
N ALA A 330 -28.80 -3.26 1.63
CA ALA A 330 -27.53 -3.74 2.12
C ALA A 330 -26.66 -2.64 2.72
N ILE A 331 -26.70 -1.42 2.16
CA ILE A 331 -25.88 -0.27 2.63
C ILE A 331 -26.27 0.25 4.01
N GLU A 332 -27.41 -0.17 4.57
CA GLU A 332 -27.78 0.14 5.96
C GLU A 332 -27.04 -0.73 6.98
N ALA A 333 -26.54 -1.91 6.55
CA ALA A 333 -25.97 -2.89 7.44
C ALA A 333 -24.78 -2.37 8.28
N PRO A 334 -23.81 -1.57 7.74
CA PRO A 334 -22.70 -1.09 8.55
C PRO A 334 -23.15 -0.23 9.74
N LEU A 335 -24.01 0.77 9.51
CA LEU A 335 -24.52 1.62 10.60
C LEU A 335 -25.39 0.81 11.58
N ARG A 336 -26.20 -0.08 11.08
CA ARG A 336 -27.05 -0.97 11.89
C ARG A 336 -26.21 -1.84 12.82
N GLN A 337 -25.12 -2.44 12.28
CA GLN A 337 -24.23 -3.28 13.07
C GLN A 337 -23.47 -2.50 14.14
N LEU A 338 -22.97 -1.29 13.81
CA LEU A 338 -22.32 -0.42 14.80
C LEU A 338 -23.26 -0.07 15.95
N ALA A 339 -24.52 0.25 15.64
CA ALA A 339 -25.53 0.55 16.65
C ALA A 339 -25.84 -0.68 17.54
N THR A 340 -25.95 -1.85 16.92
CA THR A 340 -26.18 -3.12 17.64
C THR A 340 -25.01 -3.44 18.56
N ASN A 341 -23.76 -3.31 18.09
CA ASN A 341 -22.56 -3.51 18.90
C ASN A 341 -22.50 -2.56 20.13
N ALA A 342 -23.11 -1.38 20.01
CA ALA A 342 -23.26 -0.42 21.12
C ALA A 342 -24.49 -0.69 22.01
N GLY A 343 -25.20 -1.80 21.82
CA GLY A 343 -26.41 -2.11 22.56
C GLY A 343 -27.61 -1.23 22.24
N ARG A 344 -27.64 -0.65 21.01
CA ARG A 344 -28.71 0.24 20.55
C ARG A 344 -29.55 -0.44 19.45
N GLU A 345 -30.82 0.01 19.31
CA GLU A 345 -31.72 -0.46 18.25
C GLU A 345 -31.28 0.13 16.88
N GLY A 346 -30.62 -0.70 16.08
CA GLY A 346 -30.02 -0.27 14.81
C GLY A 346 -31.04 0.27 13.80
N ALA A 347 -32.27 -0.27 13.78
CA ALA A 347 -33.32 0.17 12.87
C ALA A 347 -33.73 1.63 13.14
N LEU A 348 -33.88 2.01 14.40
CA LEU A 348 -34.24 3.39 14.79
C LEU A 348 -33.11 4.37 14.47
N ILE A 349 -31.88 3.96 14.68
CA ILE A 349 -30.71 4.82 14.38
C ILE A 349 -30.59 5.05 12.88
N VAL A 350 -30.72 4.01 12.06
CA VAL A 350 -30.70 4.14 10.60
C VAL A 350 -31.80 5.09 10.12
N GLU A 351 -33.01 4.95 10.61
CA GLU A 351 -34.14 5.83 10.21
C GLU A 351 -33.88 7.30 10.60
N ASN A 352 -33.37 7.55 11.80
CA ASN A 352 -33.02 8.89 12.26
C ASN A 352 -31.89 9.54 11.44
N VAL A 353 -30.87 8.75 11.03
CA VAL A 353 -29.77 9.22 10.19
C VAL A 353 -30.24 9.47 8.76
N LYS A 354 -31.15 8.66 8.24
CA LYS A 354 -31.73 8.77 6.89
C LYS A 354 -32.59 10.03 6.73
N THR A 355 -33.40 10.35 7.72
CA THR A 355 -34.29 11.50 7.71
C THR A 355 -33.64 12.77 8.25
N GLY A 356 -32.57 12.64 9.04
CA GLY A 356 -31.90 13.77 9.71
C GLY A 356 -30.69 14.33 8.92
N THR A 357 -30.15 15.43 9.44
CA THR A 357 -28.96 16.10 8.93
C THR A 357 -27.67 15.66 9.68
N LYS A 358 -27.84 14.98 10.81
CA LYS A 358 -26.76 14.55 11.72
C LYS A 358 -26.53 13.04 11.62
N GLY A 359 -25.28 12.59 11.78
CA GLY A 359 -24.96 11.17 11.95
C GLY A 359 -24.97 10.78 13.42
N TYR A 360 -24.99 9.50 13.70
CA TYR A 360 -24.94 8.96 15.05
C TYR A 360 -23.51 8.63 15.46
N ASN A 361 -23.03 9.29 16.52
CA ASN A 361 -21.74 9.01 17.13
C ASN A 361 -21.91 7.98 18.26
N VAL A 362 -21.46 6.77 18.02
CA VAL A 362 -21.58 5.64 18.94
C VAL A 362 -20.81 5.89 20.25
N ALA A 363 -19.63 6.54 20.17
CA ALA A 363 -18.80 6.79 21.33
C ALA A 363 -19.43 7.79 22.33
N THR A 364 -20.18 8.78 21.84
CA THR A 364 -20.83 9.81 22.67
C THR A 364 -22.32 9.57 22.88
N ASP A 365 -22.91 8.57 22.19
CA ASP A 365 -24.34 8.26 22.17
C ASP A 365 -25.20 9.48 21.73
N LYS A 366 -24.73 10.23 20.70
CA LYS A 366 -25.38 11.48 20.25
C LYS A 366 -25.49 11.56 18.74
N TYR A 367 -26.52 12.27 18.30
CA TYR A 367 -26.64 12.71 16.90
C TYR A 367 -25.96 14.07 16.72
N GLU A 368 -24.88 14.10 15.93
CA GLU A 368 -24.07 15.28 15.72
C GLU A 368 -23.47 15.35 14.31
N ASP A 369 -22.81 16.48 13.98
CA ASP A 369 -22.05 16.62 12.74
C ASP A 369 -20.76 15.79 12.86
N LEU A 370 -20.77 14.60 12.26
CA LEU A 370 -19.68 13.65 12.40
C LEU A 370 -18.36 14.17 11.83
N ILE A 371 -18.38 14.98 10.78
CA ILE A 371 -17.14 15.56 10.24
C ILE A 371 -16.53 16.52 11.26
N LYS A 372 -17.34 17.36 11.91
CA LYS A 372 -16.84 18.25 12.97
C LYS A 372 -16.41 17.50 14.23
N ALA A 373 -17.08 16.40 14.52
CA ALA A 373 -16.72 15.52 15.64
C ALA A 373 -15.47 14.67 15.37
N GLY A 374 -14.92 14.70 14.14
CA GLY A 374 -13.76 13.89 13.74
C GLY A 374 -14.11 12.45 13.37
N VAL A 375 -15.38 12.05 13.38
CA VAL A 375 -15.84 10.71 12.97
C VAL A 375 -16.00 10.68 11.46
N VAL A 376 -14.94 10.28 10.76
CA VAL A 376 -14.84 10.36 9.30
C VAL A 376 -14.35 9.04 8.72
N ASP A 377 -14.78 8.73 7.50
CA ASP A 377 -14.29 7.59 6.72
C ASP A 377 -13.64 8.11 5.42
N PRO A 378 -12.53 7.51 4.96
CA PRO A 378 -11.97 7.82 3.66
C PRO A 378 -12.95 7.41 2.56
N THR A 379 -13.25 8.33 1.64
CA THR A 379 -14.20 8.10 0.53
C THR A 379 -13.75 6.92 -0.33
N LYS A 380 -12.46 6.82 -0.62
CA LYS A 380 -11.88 5.70 -1.40
C LYS A 380 -12.15 4.35 -0.76
N VAL A 381 -11.98 4.22 0.56
CA VAL A 381 -12.23 2.97 1.29
C VAL A 381 -13.70 2.58 1.20
N THR A 382 -14.61 3.51 1.55
CA THR A 382 -16.07 3.27 1.50
C THR A 382 -16.54 2.89 0.09
N ARG A 383 -16.06 3.59 -0.94
CA ARG A 383 -16.36 3.32 -2.34
C ARG A 383 -15.84 1.95 -2.79
N SER A 384 -14.58 1.64 -2.49
CA SER A 384 -13.96 0.37 -2.90
C SER A 384 -14.62 -0.83 -2.24
N ALA A 385 -14.94 -0.74 -0.95
CA ALA A 385 -15.67 -1.77 -0.24
C ALA A 385 -17.03 -2.05 -0.89
N LEU A 386 -17.80 -1.00 -1.22
CA LEU A 386 -19.09 -1.13 -1.89
C LEU A 386 -18.96 -1.77 -3.28
N GLN A 387 -18.00 -1.32 -4.09
CA GLN A 387 -17.77 -1.84 -5.44
C GLN A 387 -17.33 -3.29 -5.43
N ASN A 388 -16.42 -3.66 -4.55
CA ASN A 388 -15.93 -5.04 -4.42
C ASN A 388 -17.04 -5.98 -3.95
N ALA A 389 -17.84 -5.58 -2.95
CA ALA A 389 -18.99 -6.34 -2.49
C ALA A 389 -20.02 -6.56 -3.60
N ALA A 390 -20.35 -5.52 -4.36
CA ALA A 390 -21.28 -5.61 -5.49
C ALA A 390 -20.74 -6.51 -6.61
N SER A 391 -19.45 -6.43 -6.91
CA SER A 391 -18.80 -7.26 -7.94
C SER A 391 -18.87 -8.75 -7.58
N ILE A 392 -18.49 -9.12 -6.36
CA ILE A 392 -18.53 -10.52 -5.90
C ILE A 392 -19.96 -11.02 -5.79
N SER A 393 -20.88 -10.22 -5.25
CA SER A 393 -22.30 -10.59 -5.18
C SER A 393 -22.92 -10.80 -6.55
N GLY A 394 -22.57 -9.93 -7.53
CA GLY A 394 -23.00 -10.06 -8.92
C GLY A 394 -22.46 -11.32 -9.58
N LEU A 395 -21.21 -11.70 -9.28
CA LEU A 395 -20.59 -12.92 -9.78
C LEU A 395 -21.30 -14.16 -9.20
N LEU A 396 -21.52 -14.21 -7.88
CA LEU A 396 -22.22 -15.30 -7.21
C LEU A 396 -23.63 -15.54 -7.77
N LEU A 397 -24.37 -14.48 -8.09
CA LEU A 397 -25.71 -14.57 -8.68
C LEU A 397 -25.74 -15.23 -10.08
N THR A 398 -24.61 -15.21 -10.79
CA THR A 398 -24.49 -15.77 -12.16
C THR A 398 -23.69 -17.06 -12.19
N THR A 399 -23.24 -17.55 -11.05
CA THR A 399 -22.44 -18.78 -10.91
C THR A 399 -23.37 -19.95 -10.57
N GLU A 400 -23.33 -21.01 -11.39
CA GLU A 400 -24.12 -22.24 -11.16
C GLU A 400 -23.38 -23.27 -10.34
N CYS A 401 -22.06 -23.23 -10.32
CA CYS A 401 -21.21 -24.20 -9.64
C CYS A 401 -19.98 -23.53 -9.03
N LEU A 402 -19.61 -23.96 -7.83
CA LEU A 402 -18.37 -23.61 -7.15
C LEU A 402 -17.50 -24.87 -7.01
N ILE A 403 -16.28 -24.81 -7.52
CA ILE A 403 -15.29 -25.87 -7.36
C ILE A 403 -14.25 -25.38 -6.38
N THR A 404 -14.07 -26.12 -5.29
CA THR A 404 -13.09 -25.80 -4.24
C THR A 404 -12.47 -27.08 -3.70
N ASP A 405 -11.32 -26.96 -3.04
CA ASP A 405 -10.69 -28.07 -2.34
C ASP A 405 -11.58 -28.54 -1.18
N LEU A 406 -11.57 -29.84 -0.93
CA LEU A 406 -12.22 -30.39 0.26
C LEU A 406 -11.45 -29.90 1.50
N PRO A 407 -12.15 -29.54 2.60
CA PRO A 407 -11.47 -29.26 3.85
C PRO A 407 -10.60 -30.45 4.25
N GLU A 408 -9.31 -30.20 4.50
CA GLU A 408 -8.45 -31.23 5.08
C GLU A 408 -9.07 -31.70 6.40
N LYS A 409 -9.21 -33.02 6.56
CA LYS A 409 -9.57 -33.57 7.85
C LYS A 409 -8.42 -33.28 8.80
N GLU A 410 -8.67 -32.51 9.85
CA GLU A 410 -7.75 -32.45 10.98
C GLU A 410 -7.55 -33.89 11.50
N GLU A 411 -6.40 -34.46 11.20
CA GLU A 411 -5.99 -35.70 11.87
C GLU A 411 -5.80 -35.35 13.36
N PRO A 412 -6.39 -36.12 14.27
CA PRO A 412 -6.18 -35.89 15.69
C PRO A 412 -4.68 -35.98 15.98
N ASP A 413 -4.11 -34.90 16.48
CA ASP A 413 -2.71 -34.72 16.84
C ASP A 413 -2.26 -35.89 17.74
N ALA A 414 -1.51 -36.84 17.17
CA ALA A 414 -0.85 -37.90 17.93
C ALA A 414 0.30 -37.23 18.68
N GLY A 415 0.06 -36.92 19.94
CA GLY A 415 0.94 -36.20 20.83
C GLY A 415 2.41 -36.62 20.76
N HIS A 416 3.23 -35.76 20.22
CA HIS A 416 4.66 -35.67 20.55
C HIS A 416 4.96 -34.23 20.95
N GLY A 417 5.06 -34.06 22.27
CA GLY A 417 5.49 -32.80 22.85
C GLY A 417 6.88 -32.42 22.38
N HIS A 418 6.97 -31.26 21.75
CA HIS A 418 8.09 -30.33 21.92
C HIS A 418 7.60 -28.93 21.55
N ASP A 419 7.65 -28.13 22.57
CA ASP A 419 7.37 -26.73 22.68
C ASP A 419 8.19 -25.89 21.68
N HIS A 420 7.52 -25.23 20.73
CA HIS A 420 7.98 -23.96 20.13
C HIS A 420 6.75 -23.23 19.59
N GLY A 421 6.38 -22.18 20.31
CA GLY A 421 5.21 -21.36 20.01
C GLY A 421 5.25 -20.70 18.64
N THR A 422 4.43 -21.21 17.74
CA THR A 422 4.04 -20.49 16.52
C THR A 422 2.58 -20.11 16.68
N VAL A 423 2.32 -18.82 16.88
CA VAL A 423 0.95 -18.30 16.94
C VAL A 423 0.46 -18.17 15.50
N SER A 424 -0.35 -19.11 15.07
CA SER A 424 -1.10 -19.02 13.83
C SER A 424 -2.33 -18.13 14.06
N TYR A 425 -2.39 -16.99 13.37
CA TYR A 425 -3.62 -16.19 13.29
C TYR A 425 -4.61 -16.88 12.37
N THR A 426 -5.42 -17.76 12.92
CA THR A 426 -6.64 -18.22 12.26
C THR A 426 -7.76 -17.22 12.54
N HIS A 427 -8.41 -16.82 11.47
CA HIS A 427 -9.60 -15.97 11.42
C HIS A 427 -10.54 -16.11 12.62
N LEU A 428 -10.89 -14.98 13.23
CA LEU A 428 -12.02 -14.85 14.14
C LEU A 428 -13.30 -15.27 13.40
N ARG A 429 -13.73 -16.52 13.59
CA ARG A 429 -15.11 -16.93 13.36
C ARG A 429 -15.95 -16.33 14.49
N ALA A 430 -16.89 -15.48 14.13
CA ALA A 430 -17.97 -15.12 15.03
C ALA A 430 -18.71 -16.42 15.41
N HIS A 431 -18.63 -16.84 16.67
CA HIS A 431 -19.51 -17.84 17.20
C HIS A 431 -20.88 -17.20 17.37
N GLU A 432 -21.83 -17.68 16.57
CA GLU A 432 -23.24 -17.60 16.91
C GLU A 432 -23.44 -18.44 18.19
N THR A 433 -23.83 -17.80 19.26
CA THR A 433 -24.48 -18.47 20.39
C THR A 433 -25.96 -18.15 20.33
N SER A 434 -26.72 -19.22 20.24
CA SER A 434 -28.18 -19.32 20.42
C SER A 434 -28.76 -18.47 21.54
#